data_8a2b2e37e3460fd9983ab6d7dfa38e72
#
_entry.id   8a2b2e37e3460fd9983ab6d7dfa38e72
#
_cell.length_a   1.000
_cell.length_b   1.000
_cell.length_c   1.000
_cell.angle_alpha   90.00
_cell.angle_beta   90.00
_cell.angle_gamma   90.00
#
_symmetry.space_group_name_H-M   'P 1'
#
loop_
_entity.id
_entity.type
_entity.pdbx_description
1 polymer ?
#
loop_
_entity_poly.entity_id
_entity_poly.type
_entity_poly.pdbx_seq_one_letter_code
_entity_poly.pdbx_strand_id
1 'polypeptide(L)'
;MQIGDALRQAAQSIQNTLELEPTEASFEANLLCQQVLNVNRAWLIGHETDALEANQQAGFEALVQRRLNGEPIAYILGSREFYGLPLKTTPATLIPRPDTETLVEAALAKIPQNVSLNILDLGTGTGAVALAIASQLPQTKVIAVDASLEALKVAIENAQSLNLSNVHLIESNWFSALVSEKFDVIVSNPPYIAQDDEHLKLGDLRFEPLSALASGVDGLDDIRKIIQDAPEYLNPNGWLMLEHGYDQADAVAALLKARGFSQIDHARDIAGTQRVTFGAI
;
A
#
# COMPACT_ATOMS: atom_id res chain seq x y z
N MET A 1 -23.51 19.83 20.47
CA MET A 1 -23.10 18.55 21.11
C MET A 1 -21.64 18.68 21.54
N GLN A 2 -21.26 18.11 22.71
CA GLN A 2 -19.83 18.11 23.11
C GLN A 2 -19.01 17.15 22.23
N ILE A 3 -17.72 17.46 22.04
CA ILE A 3 -16.79 16.64 21.23
C ILE A 3 -16.78 15.19 21.71
N GLY A 4 -16.62 14.97 23.04
CA GLY A 4 -16.58 13.63 23.60
C GLY A 4 -17.88 12.83 23.41
N ASP A 5 -19.04 13.49 23.42
CA ASP A 5 -20.33 12.85 23.11
C ASP A 5 -20.43 12.47 21.64
N ALA A 6 -20.02 13.36 20.75
CA ALA A 6 -20.00 13.12 19.31
C ALA A 6 -19.08 11.93 18.96
N LEU A 7 -17.88 11.88 19.54
CA LEU A 7 -16.92 10.78 19.35
C LEU A 7 -17.49 9.43 19.82
N ARG A 8 -18.09 9.38 21.02
CA ARG A 8 -18.70 8.15 21.55
C ARG A 8 -19.85 7.65 20.66
N GLN A 9 -20.72 8.56 20.24
CA GLN A 9 -21.85 8.23 19.36
C GLN A 9 -21.38 7.71 18.01
N ALA A 10 -20.39 8.36 17.38
CA ALA A 10 -19.82 7.96 16.11
C ALA A 10 -19.13 6.57 16.23
N ALA A 11 -18.30 6.38 17.25
CA ALA A 11 -17.62 5.10 17.49
C ALA A 11 -18.62 3.96 17.66
N GLN A 12 -19.68 4.16 18.44
CA GLN A 12 -20.73 3.14 18.63
C GLN A 12 -21.46 2.83 17.32
N SER A 13 -21.77 3.86 16.51
CA SER A 13 -22.43 3.67 15.21
C SER A 13 -21.54 2.91 14.23
N ILE A 14 -20.26 3.28 14.13
CA ILE A 14 -19.26 2.61 13.27
C ILE A 14 -19.08 1.16 13.71
N GLN A 15 -18.88 0.92 15.01
CA GLN A 15 -18.75 -0.43 15.57
C GLN A 15 -19.94 -1.33 15.18
N ASN A 16 -21.16 -0.85 15.42
CA ASN A 16 -22.37 -1.66 15.19
C ASN A 16 -22.66 -1.89 13.70
N THR A 17 -22.34 -0.93 12.84
CA THR A 17 -22.68 -1.02 11.40
C THR A 17 -21.64 -1.80 10.62
N LEU A 18 -20.37 -1.68 10.98
CA LEU A 18 -19.26 -2.31 10.26
C LEU A 18 -18.67 -3.52 11.01
N GLU A 19 -19.25 -3.87 12.16
CA GLU A 19 -18.81 -4.99 12.99
C GLU A 19 -17.32 -4.92 13.39
N LEU A 20 -16.81 -3.68 13.59
CA LEU A 20 -15.42 -3.44 13.97
C LEU A 20 -15.21 -3.64 15.48
N GLU A 21 -13.96 -3.92 15.86
CA GLU A 21 -13.57 -3.91 17.26
C GLU A 21 -13.75 -2.51 17.88
N PRO A 22 -14.13 -2.41 19.18
CA PRO A 22 -14.40 -1.12 19.82
C PRO A 22 -13.24 -0.12 19.75
N THR A 23 -12.00 -0.63 19.83
CA THR A 23 -10.78 0.18 19.75
C THR A 23 -10.58 0.76 18.34
N GLU A 24 -10.86 -0.01 17.32
CA GLU A 24 -10.78 0.39 15.92
C GLU A 24 -11.85 1.43 15.58
N ALA A 25 -13.09 1.16 15.92
CA ALA A 25 -14.20 2.11 15.71
C ALA A 25 -13.95 3.46 16.42
N SER A 26 -13.42 3.42 17.66
CA SER A 26 -13.03 4.63 18.37
C SER A 26 -11.88 5.37 17.70
N PHE A 27 -10.90 4.65 17.20
CA PHE A 27 -9.77 5.23 16.46
C PHE A 27 -10.25 5.93 15.18
N GLU A 28 -11.10 5.29 14.38
CA GLU A 28 -11.68 5.88 13.17
C GLU A 28 -12.52 7.14 13.48
N ALA A 29 -13.39 7.09 14.49
CA ALA A 29 -14.17 8.26 14.90
C ALA A 29 -13.27 9.46 15.28
N ASN A 30 -12.16 9.18 15.98
CA ASN A 30 -11.17 10.22 16.32
C ASN A 30 -10.50 10.79 15.07
N LEU A 31 -10.11 9.98 14.10
CA LEU A 31 -9.52 10.45 12.84
C LEU A 31 -10.47 11.35 12.07
N LEU A 32 -11.74 10.96 11.94
CA LEU A 32 -12.76 11.79 11.27
C LEU A 32 -12.97 13.13 11.97
N CYS A 33 -12.98 13.15 13.29
CA CYS A 33 -13.13 14.39 14.05
C CYS A 33 -11.88 15.29 13.92
N GLN A 34 -10.68 14.72 13.97
CA GLN A 34 -9.42 15.43 13.72
C GLN A 34 -9.41 16.10 12.34
N GLN A 35 -9.88 15.40 11.32
CA GLN A 35 -9.98 15.91 9.95
C GLN A 35 -10.88 17.15 9.87
N VAL A 36 -12.06 17.10 10.50
CA VAL A 36 -13.03 18.21 10.46
C VAL A 36 -12.55 19.42 11.25
N LEU A 37 -11.96 19.18 12.41
CA LEU A 37 -11.48 20.25 13.30
C LEU A 37 -10.08 20.75 12.93
N ASN A 38 -9.38 20.04 12.04
CA ASN A 38 -7.99 20.30 11.69
C ASN A 38 -7.06 20.34 12.93
N VAL A 39 -7.19 19.34 13.81
CA VAL A 39 -6.44 19.21 15.07
C VAL A 39 -5.83 17.83 15.19
N ASN A 40 -4.89 17.67 16.13
CA ASN A 40 -4.33 16.37 16.45
C ASN A 40 -5.09 15.68 17.60
N ARG A 41 -4.77 14.40 17.83
CA ARG A 41 -5.39 13.58 18.87
C ARG A 41 -5.21 14.16 20.27
N ALA A 42 -4.05 14.73 20.59
CA ALA A 42 -3.79 15.28 21.91
C ALA A 42 -4.71 16.46 22.20
N TRP A 43 -4.99 17.29 21.19
CA TRP A 43 -5.94 18.38 21.30
C TRP A 43 -7.36 17.86 21.60
N LEU A 44 -7.84 16.83 20.89
CA LEU A 44 -9.17 16.25 21.14
C LEU A 44 -9.33 15.77 22.58
N ILE A 45 -8.34 15.11 23.14
CA ILE A 45 -8.34 14.62 24.53
C ILE A 45 -8.49 15.79 25.53
N GLY A 46 -7.81 16.91 25.27
CA GLY A 46 -7.88 18.09 26.15
C GLY A 46 -9.16 18.89 26.03
N HIS A 47 -9.99 18.65 24.97
CA HIS A 47 -11.15 19.47 24.63
C HIS A 47 -12.45 18.66 24.51
N GLU A 48 -12.52 17.50 25.12
CA GLU A 48 -13.70 16.60 25.04
C GLU A 48 -15.00 17.25 25.52
N THR A 49 -14.92 18.22 26.45
CA THR A 49 -16.07 18.95 26.99
C THR A 49 -16.49 20.16 26.18
N ASP A 50 -15.67 20.55 25.20
CA ASP A 50 -15.99 21.68 24.32
C ASP A 50 -17.13 21.34 23.37
N ALA A 51 -17.91 22.34 23.01
CA ALA A 51 -19.02 22.18 22.07
C ALA A 51 -18.53 22.29 20.64
N LEU A 52 -18.96 21.37 19.77
CA LEU A 52 -18.82 21.52 18.31
C LEU A 52 -19.69 22.67 17.82
N GLU A 53 -19.14 23.53 16.96
CA GLU A 53 -19.93 24.48 16.19
C GLU A 53 -20.86 23.74 15.20
N ALA A 54 -21.95 24.37 14.79
CA ALA A 54 -22.93 23.71 13.93
C ALA A 54 -22.36 23.21 12.59
N ASN A 55 -21.45 23.98 11.97
CA ASN A 55 -20.75 23.59 10.75
C ASN A 55 -19.79 22.43 10.96
N GLN A 56 -19.06 22.41 12.08
CA GLN A 56 -18.15 21.33 12.47
C GLN A 56 -18.93 20.05 12.74
N GLN A 57 -20.03 20.14 13.47
CA GLN A 57 -20.90 19.00 13.74
C GLN A 57 -21.44 18.41 12.42
N ALA A 58 -21.98 19.24 11.54
CA ALA A 58 -22.49 18.79 10.24
C ALA A 58 -21.40 18.16 9.37
N GLY A 59 -20.18 18.73 9.36
CA GLY A 59 -19.02 18.16 8.67
C GLY A 59 -18.62 16.80 9.23
N PHE A 60 -18.57 16.66 10.54
CA PHE A 60 -18.25 15.39 11.21
C PHE A 60 -19.30 14.31 10.92
N GLU A 61 -20.58 14.65 11.06
CA GLU A 61 -21.69 13.73 10.75
C GLU A 61 -21.64 13.25 9.29
N ALA A 62 -21.31 14.15 8.36
CA ALA A 62 -21.17 13.79 6.95
C ALA A 62 -20.04 12.78 6.70
N LEU A 63 -18.86 12.94 7.34
CA LEU A 63 -17.77 11.98 7.23
C LEU A 63 -18.11 10.65 7.90
N VAL A 64 -18.74 10.68 9.07
CA VAL A 64 -19.24 9.46 9.74
C VAL A 64 -20.22 8.72 8.84
N GLN A 65 -21.15 9.42 8.18
CA GLN A 65 -22.11 8.78 7.28
C GLN A 65 -21.42 8.11 6.07
N ARG A 66 -20.37 8.70 5.50
CA ARG A 66 -19.56 8.07 4.46
C ARG A 66 -18.97 6.75 4.97
N ARG A 67 -18.40 6.75 6.18
CA ARG A 67 -17.84 5.53 6.79
C ARG A 67 -18.91 4.48 7.08
N LEU A 68 -20.08 4.86 7.56
CA LEU A 68 -21.23 3.96 7.78
C LEU A 68 -21.73 3.32 6.48
N ASN A 69 -21.57 3.99 5.34
CA ASN A 69 -21.82 3.41 4.01
C ASN A 69 -20.71 2.44 3.55
N GLY A 70 -19.69 2.24 4.38
CA GLY A 70 -18.59 1.31 4.17
C GLY A 70 -17.38 1.90 3.45
N GLU A 71 -17.38 3.20 3.11
CA GLU A 71 -16.24 3.82 2.44
C GLU A 71 -14.98 3.73 3.32
N PRO A 72 -13.83 3.29 2.77
CA PRO A 72 -12.59 3.16 3.53
C PRO A 72 -12.16 4.46 4.20
N ILE A 73 -11.72 4.38 5.47
CA ILE A 73 -11.27 5.56 6.22
C ILE A 73 -10.17 6.32 5.47
N ALA A 74 -9.25 5.61 4.81
CA ALA A 74 -8.17 6.21 4.04
C ALA A 74 -8.68 7.04 2.84
N TYR A 75 -9.77 6.63 2.18
CA TYR A 75 -10.38 7.42 1.11
C TYR A 75 -11.18 8.61 1.64
N ILE A 76 -11.82 8.46 2.80
CA ILE A 76 -12.52 9.58 3.45
C ILE A 76 -11.54 10.69 3.85
N LEU A 77 -10.39 10.31 4.41
CA LEU A 77 -9.33 11.23 4.83
C LEU A 77 -8.47 11.71 3.64
N GLY A 78 -8.49 10.97 2.52
CA GLY A 78 -7.65 11.24 1.35
C GLY A 78 -6.17 10.90 1.54
N SER A 79 -5.81 10.24 2.64
CA SER A 79 -4.41 9.89 2.94
C SER A 79 -4.29 8.65 3.83
N ARG A 80 -3.16 7.96 3.69
CA ARG A 80 -2.73 6.84 4.53
C ARG A 80 -1.24 6.97 4.83
N GLU A 81 -0.85 6.78 6.08
CA GLU A 81 0.56 6.68 6.43
C GLU A 81 1.10 5.31 6.02
N PHE A 82 2.31 5.27 5.46
CA PHE A 82 3.05 4.07 5.11
C PHE A 82 4.55 4.34 5.28
N TYR A 83 5.23 3.52 6.05
CA TYR A 83 6.67 3.62 6.34
C TYR A 83 7.10 5.01 6.84
N GLY A 84 6.27 5.65 7.67
CA GLY A 84 6.48 7.02 8.17
C GLY A 84 6.12 8.12 7.17
N LEU A 85 5.68 7.80 5.95
CA LEU A 85 5.35 8.76 4.90
C LEU A 85 3.83 8.98 4.81
N PRO A 86 3.33 10.22 4.84
CA PRO A 86 1.93 10.51 4.58
C PRO A 86 1.66 10.45 3.07
N LEU A 87 0.94 9.42 2.62
CA LEU A 87 0.65 9.21 1.21
C LEU A 87 -0.80 9.56 0.90
N LYS A 88 -1.02 10.35 -0.13
CA LYS A 88 -2.34 10.55 -0.72
C LYS A 88 -2.88 9.21 -1.22
N THR A 89 -4.16 8.95 -0.92
CA THR A 89 -4.89 7.76 -1.38
C THR A 89 -6.20 8.16 -2.02
N THR A 90 -6.58 7.45 -3.07
CA THR A 90 -7.84 7.67 -3.80
C THR A 90 -8.40 6.32 -4.26
N PRO A 91 -9.66 6.23 -4.69
CA PRO A 91 -10.22 4.99 -5.26
C PRO A 91 -9.51 4.48 -6.52
N ALA A 92 -8.52 5.20 -7.04
CA ALA A 92 -7.71 4.76 -8.17
C ALA A 92 -6.56 3.82 -7.78
N THR A 93 -6.28 3.66 -6.47
CA THR A 93 -5.11 2.92 -5.97
C THR A 93 -5.49 1.98 -4.84
N LEU A 94 -4.72 0.90 -4.68
CA LEU A 94 -4.72 0.12 -3.45
C LEU A 94 -4.37 1.04 -2.26
N ILE A 95 -5.07 0.88 -1.14
CA ILE A 95 -4.70 1.53 0.12
C ILE A 95 -3.42 0.84 0.66
N PRO A 96 -2.33 1.57 0.94
CA PRO A 96 -1.12 0.96 1.48
C PRO A 96 -1.39 0.15 2.74
N ARG A 97 -0.87 -1.09 2.77
CA ARG A 97 -1.04 -2.04 3.89
C ARG A 97 0.22 -2.09 4.74
N PRO A 98 0.11 -2.19 6.08
CA PRO A 98 1.29 -2.35 6.94
C PRO A 98 2.14 -3.57 6.58
N ASP A 99 1.53 -4.68 6.15
CA ASP A 99 2.24 -5.90 5.77
C ASP A 99 3.21 -5.66 4.60
N THR A 100 2.89 -4.73 3.69
CA THR A 100 3.74 -4.33 2.55
C THR A 100 5.04 -3.64 2.99
N GLU A 101 5.14 -3.12 4.21
CA GLU A 101 6.39 -2.61 4.76
C GLU A 101 7.46 -3.70 4.84
N THR A 102 7.06 -4.97 4.97
CA THR A 102 7.94 -6.14 4.88
C THR A 102 8.69 -6.20 3.55
N LEU A 103 8.05 -5.81 2.43
CA LEU A 103 8.70 -5.75 1.12
C LEU A 103 9.77 -4.66 1.07
N VAL A 104 9.48 -3.49 1.65
CA VAL A 104 10.45 -2.40 1.76
C VAL A 104 11.66 -2.84 2.58
N GLU A 105 11.45 -3.44 3.75
CA GLU A 105 12.53 -3.90 4.62
C GLU A 105 13.36 -5.01 3.98
N ALA A 106 12.73 -5.97 3.29
CA ALA A 106 13.42 -7.02 2.55
C ALA A 106 14.33 -6.43 1.45
N ALA A 107 13.85 -5.40 0.73
CA ALA A 107 14.63 -4.71 -0.28
C ALA A 107 15.82 -3.96 0.35
N LEU A 108 15.59 -3.17 1.38
CA LEU A 108 16.63 -2.41 2.07
C LEU A 108 17.72 -3.30 2.67
N ALA A 109 17.36 -4.51 3.15
CA ALA A 109 18.32 -5.47 3.70
C ALA A 109 19.29 -6.06 2.64
N LYS A 110 18.92 -6.04 1.35
CA LYS A 110 19.76 -6.53 0.24
C LYS A 110 20.55 -5.41 -0.43
N ILE A 111 20.24 -4.16 -0.16
CA ILE A 111 20.88 -3.01 -0.78
C ILE A 111 22.00 -2.48 0.14
N PRO A 112 23.28 -2.50 -0.29
CA PRO A 112 24.34 -1.90 0.48
C PRO A 112 24.12 -0.39 0.64
N GLN A 113 24.40 0.15 1.82
CA GLN A 113 24.34 1.59 2.04
C GLN A 113 25.41 2.33 1.19
N ASN A 114 25.07 3.52 0.72
CA ASN A 114 25.97 4.40 -0.05
C ASN A 114 26.40 3.87 -1.43
N VAL A 115 25.63 2.94 -2.00
CA VAL A 115 25.79 2.48 -3.38
C VAL A 115 24.66 3.01 -4.23
N SER A 116 24.98 3.56 -5.39
CA SER A 116 23.96 3.96 -6.38
C SER A 116 23.50 2.73 -7.14
N LEU A 117 22.26 2.30 -6.91
CA LEU A 117 21.63 1.17 -7.57
C LEU A 117 20.41 1.63 -8.38
N ASN A 118 20.03 0.82 -9.36
CA ASN A 118 18.78 0.95 -10.08
C ASN A 118 17.74 -0.01 -9.50
N ILE A 119 16.65 0.53 -9.00
CA ILE A 119 15.54 -0.24 -8.43
C ILE A 119 14.30 -0.04 -9.30
N LEU A 120 13.54 -1.12 -9.48
CA LEU A 120 12.26 -1.11 -10.18
C LEU A 120 11.14 -1.52 -9.19
N ASP A 121 10.07 -0.72 -9.13
CA ASP A 121 8.82 -1.07 -8.47
C ASP A 121 7.74 -1.29 -9.52
N LEU A 122 7.22 -2.52 -9.61
CA LEU A 122 6.21 -2.94 -10.58
C LEU A 122 4.81 -2.90 -9.94
N GLY A 123 3.88 -2.18 -10.56
CA GLY A 123 2.53 -1.99 -10.01
C GLY A 123 2.54 -1.05 -8.81
N THR A 124 3.14 0.12 -8.97
CA THR A 124 3.50 1.01 -7.85
C THR A 124 2.29 1.60 -7.09
N GLY A 125 1.11 1.64 -7.70
CA GLY A 125 -0.11 2.16 -7.09
C GLY A 125 0.02 3.61 -6.60
N THR A 126 -0.02 3.82 -5.29
CA THR A 126 0.22 5.13 -4.65
C THR A 126 1.69 5.58 -4.69
N GLY A 127 2.59 4.74 -5.14
CA GLY A 127 4.03 4.92 -5.00
C GLY A 127 4.60 4.40 -3.67
N ALA A 128 3.82 3.73 -2.84
CA ALA A 128 4.18 3.42 -1.45
C ALA A 128 5.56 2.76 -1.31
N VAL A 129 5.80 1.65 -2.01
CA VAL A 129 7.06 0.91 -1.93
C VAL A 129 8.21 1.72 -2.54
N ALA A 130 8.02 2.26 -3.75
CA ALA A 130 9.04 3.08 -4.43
C ALA A 130 9.48 4.28 -3.59
N LEU A 131 8.52 5.03 -3.04
CA LEU A 131 8.77 6.24 -2.27
C LEU A 131 9.41 5.93 -0.91
N ALA A 132 8.99 4.84 -0.25
CA ALA A 132 9.63 4.38 0.97
C ALA A 132 11.11 4.04 0.73
N ILE A 133 11.41 3.23 -0.29
CA ILE A 133 12.80 2.89 -0.66
C ILE A 133 13.60 4.16 -1.01
N ALA A 134 13.04 5.04 -1.85
CA ALA A 134 13.71 6.25 -2.29
C ALA A 134 14.03 7.21 -1.14
N SER A 135 13.16 7.29 -0.13
CA SER A 135 13.36 8.13 1.07
C SER A 135 14.54 7.66 1.93
N GLN A 136 14.75 6.33 2.00
CA GLN A 136 15.84 5.72 2.75
C GLN A 136 17.16 5.71 2.00
N LEU A 137 17.11 5.73 0.66
CA LEU A 137 18.27 5.58 -0.22
C LEU A 137 18.36 6.73 -1.25
N PRO A 138 18.71 7.95 -0.83
CA PRO A 138 18.67 9.13 -1.70
C PRO A 138 19.67 9.09 -2.87
N GLN A 139 20.67 8.20 -2.84
CA GLN A 139 21.63 7.99 -3.94
C GLN A 139 21.16 6.98 -4.99
N THR A 140 20.04 6.30 -4.74
CA THR A 140 19.51 5.24 -5.58
C THR A 140 18.52 5.82 -6.58
N LYS A 141 18.56 5.37 -7.83
CA LYS A 141 17.53 5.66 -8.83
C LYS A 141 16.41 4.65 -8.70
N VAL A 142 15.20 5.10 -8.42
CA VAL A 142 14.00 4.26 -8.38
C VAL A 142 13.15 4.55 -9.61
N ILE A 143 12.89 3.51 -10.42
CA ILE A 143 11.87 3.55 -11.46
C ILE A 143 10.65 2.85 -10.90
N ALA A 144 9.49 3.50 -11.00
CA ALA A 144 8.22 2.96 -10.52
C ALA A 144 7.21 2.97 -11.66
N VAL A 145 6.58 1.83 -11.90
CA VAL A 145 5.67 1.71 -13.05
C VAL A 145 4.28 1.24 -12.61
N ASP A 146 3.27 1.71 -13.33
CA ASP A 146 1.90 1.23 -13.19
C ASP A 146 1.19 1.28 -14.56
N ALA A 147 0.26 0.36 -14.78
CA ALA A 147 -0.56 0.35 -15.99
C ALA A 147 -1.71 1.36 -15.91
N SER A 148 -2.05 1.84 -14.72
CA SER A 148 -3.11 2.82 -14.47
C SER A 148 -2.56 4.24 -14.45
N LEU A 149 -2.93 5.05 -15.43
CA LEU A 149 -2.61 6.49 -15.44
C LEU A 149 -3.16 7.22 -14.22
N GLU A 150 -4.32 6.81 -13.69
CA GLU A 150 -4.90 7.41 -12.51
C GLU A 150 -4.10 7.07 -11.25
N ALA A 151 -3.58 5.86 -11.13
CA ALA A 151 -2.66 5.48 -10.06
C ALA A 151 -1.36 6.27 -10.15
N LEU A 152 -0.77 6.39 -11.34
CA LEU A 152 0.44 7.18 -11.56
C LEU A 152 0.29 8.66 -11.20
N LYS A 153 -0.87 9.26 -11.46
CA LYS A 153 -1.13 10.65 -11.01
C LYS A 153 -1.02 10.76 -9.50
N VAL A 154 -1.59 9.81 -8.74
CA VAL A 154 -1.48 9.77 -7.28
C VAL A 154 -0.03 9.59 -6.84
N ALA A 155 0.71 8.66 -7.45
CA ALA A 155 2.11 8.43 -7.13
C ALA A 155 3.00 9.66 -7.44
N ILE A 156 2.75 10.37 -8.54
CA ILE A 156 3.44 11.62 -8.90
C ILE A 156 3.18 12.70 -7.84
N GLU A 157 1.93 12.89 -7.42
CA GLU A 157 1.58 13.85 -6.38
C GLU A 157 2.26 13.50 -5.05
N ASN A 158 2.33 12.23 -4.70
CA ASN A 158 3.03 11.75 -3.51
C ASN A 158 4.54 12.02 -3.60
N ALA A 159 5.19 11.68 -4.73
CA ALA A 159 6.62 11.94 -4.94
C ALA A 159 6.94 13.44 -4.82
N GLN A 160 6.10 14.29 -5.41
CA GLN A 160 6.25 15.74 -5.34
C GLN A 160 6.06 16.28 -3.92
N SER A 161 5.05 15.84 -3.20
CA SER A 161 4.77 16.29 -1.82
C SER A 161 5.89 15.91 -0.85
N LEU A 162 6.55 14.78 -1.09
CA LEU A 162 7.68 14.28 -0.31
C LEU A 162 9.04 14.79 -0.79
N ASN A 163 9.08 15.57 -1.88
CA ASN A 163 10.31 16.08 -2.52
C ASN A 163 11.32 14.98 -2.90
N LEU A 164 10.84 13.82 -3.34
CA LEU A 164 11.68 12.69 -3.76
C LEU A 164 12.00 12.77 -5.25
N SER A 165 13.12 13.43 -5.60
CA SER A 165 13.54 13.62 -7.00
C SER A 165 14.25 12.42 -7.61
N ASN A 166 14.59 11.41 -6.82
CA ASN A 166 15.24 10.17 -7.26
C ASN A 166 14.25 9.08 -7.71
N VAL A 167 12.95 9.40 -7.78
CA VAL A 167 11.88 8.49 -8.28
C VAL A 167 11.42 8.95 -9.66
N HIS A 168 11.34 8.00 -10.60
CA HIS A 168 10.84 8.22 -11.96
C HIS A 168 9.61 7.34 -12.20
N LEU A 169 8.47 7.96 -12.45
CA LEU A 169 7.19 7.28 -12.64
C LEU A 169 6.86 7.16 -14.13
N ILE A 170 6.56 5.94 -14.59
CA ILE A 170 6.37 5.59 -16.01
C ILE A 170 5.12 4.74 -16.17
N GLU A 171 4.28 5.06 -17.16
CA GLU A 171 3.17 4.19 -17.54
C GLU A 171 3.72 2.92 -18.22
N SER A 172 3.42 1.75 -17.63
CA SER A 172 3.84 0.46 -18.17
C SER A 172 2.97 -0.68 -17.66
N ASN A 173 2.57 -1.57 -18.53
CA ASN A 173 2.04 -2.87 -18.15
C ASN A 173 3.24 -3.80 -17.87
N TRP A 174 3.58 -3.92 -16.58
CA TRP A 174 4.79 -4.57 -16.09
C TRP A 174 6.03 -3.98 -16.79
N PHE A 175 6.74 -4.79 -17.56
CA PHE A 175 7.99 -4.41 -18.20
C PHE A 175 7.83 -3.75 -19.60
N SER A 176 6.62 -3.62 -20.12
CA SER A 176 6.38 -3.32 -21.55
C SER A 176 6.98 -2.00 -22.05
N ALA A 177 7.14 -1.01 -21.17
CA ALA A 177 7.74 0.28 -21.52
C ALA A 177 9.23 0.39 -21.17
N LEU A 178 9.83 -0.64 -20.56
CA LEU A 178 11.21 -0.63 -20.05
C LEU A 178 12.17 -1.19 -21.09
N VAL A 179 12.53 -0.39 -22.10
CA VAL A 179 13.41 -0.83 -23.18
C VAL A 179 14.88 -0.70 -22.75
N SER A 180 15.60 -1.82 -22.73
CA SER A 180 17.05 -1.88 -22.42
C SER A 180 17.44 -1.41 -21.00
N GLU A 181 16.49 -1.24 -20.12
CA GLU A 181 16.76 -0.94 -18.69
C GLU A 181 17.18 -2.22 -17.95
N LYS A 182 18.09 -2.06 -16.99
CA LYS A 182 18.53 -3.15 -16.11
C LYS A 182 18.51 -2.68 -14.66
N PHE A 183 18.11 -3.56 -13.76
CA PHE A 183 17.90 -3.27 -12.35
C PHE A 183 18.69 -4.19 -11.45
N ASP A 184 19.12 -3.68 -10.33
CA ASP A 184 19.80 -4.45 -9.28
C ASP A 184 18.78 -5.10 -8.34
N VAL A 185 17.63 -4.46 -8.16
CA VAL A 185 16.51 -4.96 -7.39
C VAL A 185 15.20 -4.65 -8.12
N ILE A 186 14.35 -5.65 -8.26
CA ILE A 186 12.96 -5.51 -8.70
C ILE A 186 12.06 -5.89 -7.53
N VAL A 187 11.16 -5.01 -7.15
CA VAL A 187 10.13 -5.24 -6.14
C VAL A 187 8.75 -5.16 -6.76
N SER A 188 7.78 -5.89 -6.22
CA SER A 188 6.39 -5.76 -6.61
C SER A 188 5.47 -6.25 -5.49
N ASN A 189 4.38 -5.51 -5.28
CA ASN A 189 3.18 -5.99 -4.63
C ASN A 189 2.09 -6.15 -5.70
N PRO A 190 2.10 -7.24 -6.48
CA PRO A 190 1.15 -7.45 -7.56
C PRO A 190 -0.22 -7.88 -7.01
N PRO A 191 -1.29 -7.85 -7.80
CA PRO A 191 -2.53 -8.51 -7.45
C PRO A 191 -2.28 -10.00 -7.19
N TYR A 192 -2.84 -10.54 -6.11
CA TYR A 192 -2.62 -11.94 -5.71
C TYR A 192 -3.86 -12.65 -5.16
N ILE A 193 -5.04 -12.03 -5.25
CA ILE A 193 -6.30 -12.65 -4.82
C ILE A 193 -6.91 -13.39 -6.01
N ALA A 194 -7.46 -14.59 -5.79
CA ALA A 194 -8.20 -15.31 -6.82
C ALA A 194 -9.44 -14.52 -7.25
N GLN A 195 -9.72 -14.48 -8.55
CA GLN A 195 -10.80 -13.63 -9.10
C GLN A 195 -12.21 -13.94 -8.55
N ASP A 196 -12.44 -15.18 -8.09
CA ASP A 196 -13.72 -15.63 -7.53
C ASP A 196 -13.74 -15.62 -6.00
N ASP A 197 -12.70 -15.07 -5.33
CA ASP A 197 -12.63 -15.00 -3.88
C ASP A 197 -13.71 -14.05 -3.33
N GLU A 198 -14.51 -14.57 -2.40
CA GLU A 198 -15.60 -13.80 -1.79
C GLU A 198 -15.13 -12.58 -0.99
N HIS A 199 -13.88 -12.59 -0.48
CA HIS A 199 -13.31 -11.46 0.25
C HIS A 199 -13.23 -10.19 -0.59
N LEU A 200 -13.14 -10.29 -1.94
CA LEU A 200 -13.18 -9.13 -2.84
C LEU A 200 -14.45 -8.28 -2.71
N LYS A 201 -15.54 -8.86 -2.17
CA LYS A 201 -16.83 -8.19 -1.98
C LYS A 201 -17.04 -7.67 -0.55
N LEU A 202 -16.06 -7.88 0.34
CA LEU A 202 -16.17 -7.58 1.76
C LEU A 202 -15.31 -6.37 2.17
N GLY A 203 -15.70 -5.72 3.25
CA GLY A 203 -14.94 -4.66 3.89
C GLY A 203 -14.52 -3.54 2.93
N ASP A 204 -13.30 -3.08 3.09
CA ASP A 204 -12.71 -2.01 2.29
C ASP A 204 -12.36 -2.45 0.85
N LEU A 205 -12.07 -3.75 0.62
CA LEU A 205 -11.66 -4.29 -0.69
C LEU A 205 -12.67 -3.99 -1.80
N ARG A 206 -13.97 -3.97 -1.49
CA ARG A 206 -15.04 -3.67 -2.48
C ARG A 206 -14.99 -2.25 -3.07
N PHE A 207 -14.22 -1.35 -2.46
CA PHE A 207 -14.03 0.03 -2.94
C PHE A 207 -12.72 0.23 -3.70
N GLU A 208 -11.82 -0.75 -3.64
CA GLU A 208 -10.50 -0.69 -4.25
C GLU A 208 -10.56 -1.22 -5.70
N PRO A 209 -9.65 -0.79 -6.59
CA PRO A 209 -9.65 -1.26 -7.97
C PRO A 209 -9.44 -2.78 -8.04
N LEU A 210 -10.34 -3.50 -8.70
CA LEU A 210 -10.24 -4.96 -8.83
C LEU A 210 -8.93 -5.37 -9.52
N SER A 211 -8.42 -4.56 -10.43
CA SER A 211 -7.14 -4.77 -11.11
C SER A 211 -5.92 -4.69 -10.18
N ALA A 212 -6.07 -4.09 -9.00
CA ALA A 212 -5.02 -4.04 -7.98
C ALA A 212 -5.14 -5.20 -6.97
N LEU A 213 -6.20 -6.02 -7.05
CA LEU A 213 -6.51 -7.07 -6.09
C LEU A 213 -6.47 -8.46 -6.69
N ALA A 214 -7.13 -8.66 -7.84
CA ALA A 214 -7.41 -9.99 -8.39
C ALA A 214 -6.50 -10.36 -9.55
N SER A 215 -5.99 -11.61 -9.53
CA SER A 215 -5.05 -12.15 -10.53
C SER A 215 -5.36 -13.60 -10.89
N GLY A 216 -6.22 -13.81 -11.86
CA GLY A 216 -6.56 -15.14 -12.38
C GLY A 216 -7.29 -16.05 -11.40
N VAL A 217 -7.28 -17.34 -11.69
CA VAL A 217 -8.08 -18.34 -10.96
C VAL A 217 -7.51 -18.65 -9.57
N ASP A 218 -6.18 -18.62 -9.44
CA ASP A 218 -5.46 -18.96 -8.20
C ASP A 218 -4.66 -17.79 -7.60
N GLY A 219 -4.87 -16.58 -8.12
CA GLY A 219 -4.19 -15.39 -7.64
C GLY A 219 -2.74 -15.23 -8.09
N LEU A 220 -2.22 -16.11 -8.96
CA LEU A 220 -0.78 -16.12 -9.28
C LEU A 220 -0.45 -15.70 -10.73
N ASP A 221 -1.41 -15.30 -11.55
CA ASP A 221 -1.15 -15.03 -12.96
C ASP A 221 -0.18 -13.87 -13.18
N ASP A 222 -0.31 -12.78 -12.44
CA ASP A 222 0.61 -11.64 -12.52
C ASP A 222 1.98 -11.98 -11.93
N ILE A 223 2.03 -12.72 -10.82
CA ILE A 223 3.28 -13.23 -10.23
C ILE A 223 4.03 -14.11 -11.23
N ARG A 224 3.33 -15.01 -11.93
CA ARG A 224 3.93 -15.86 -12.99
C ARG A 224 4.55 -15.03 -14.10
N LYS A 225 3.79 -14.00 -14.57
CA LYS A 225 4.24 -13.10 -15.63
C LYS A 225 5.49 -12.32 -15.21
N ILE A 226 5.48 -11.75 -14.00
CA ILE A 226 6.62 -11.01 -13.47
C ILE A 226 7.86 -11.93 -13.36
N ILE A 227 7.72 -13.10 -12.75
CA ILE A 227 8.82 -14.06 -12.60
C ILE A 227 9.36 -14.51 -13.96
N GLN A 228 8.49 -14.72 -14.96
CA GLN A 228 8.89 -15.14 -16.30
C GLN A 228 9.79 -14.10 -16.98
N ASP A 229 9.46 -12.83 -16.86
CA ASP A 229 10.11 -11.75 -17.61
C ASP A 229 11.28 -11.11 -16.84
N ALA A 230 11.26 -11.11 -15.51
CA ALA A 230 12.23 -10.42 -14.66
C ALA A 230 13.71 -10.69 -14.96
N PRO A 231 14.16 -11.93 -15.33
CA PRO A 231 15.59 -12.16 -15.65
C PRO A 231 16.11 -11.31 -16.81
N GLU A 232 15.24 -10.91 -17.74
CA GLU A 232 15.62 -10.04 -18.86
C GLU A 232 15.89 -8.59 -18.43
N TYR A 233 15.45 -8.21 -17.21
CA TYR A 233 15.57 -6.86 -16.66
C TYR A 233 16.46 -6.80 -15.42
N LEU A 234 16.96 -7.91 -14.93
CA LEU A 234 17.90 -7.95 -13.80
C LEU A 234 19.35 -7.84 -14.27
N ASN A 235 20.15 -7.13 -13.48
CA ASN A 235 21.61 -7.22 -13.53
C ASN A 235 22.07 -8.58 -12.99
N PRO A 236 23.29 -9.07 -13.33
CA PRO A 236 23.86 -10.25 -12.69
C PRO A 236 23.89 -10.10 -11.16
N ASN A 237 23.41 -11.11 -10.44
CA ASN A 237 23.19 -11.14 -9.00
C ASN A 237 22.09 -10.16 -8.51
N GLY A 238 21.25 -9.68 -9.40
CA GLY A 238 20.09 -8.84 -9.04
C GLY A 238 18.99 -9.67 -8.37
N TRP A 239 18.15 -8.99 -7.58
CA TRP A 239 17.11 -9.59 -6.77
C TRP A 239 15.71 -9.29 -7.34
N LEU A 240 14.85 -10.32 -7.34
CA LEU A 240 13.40 -10.15 -7.49
C LEU A 240 12.73 -10.43 -6.14
N MET A 241 11.85 -9.55 -5.70
CA MET A 241 11.12 -9.64 -4.43
C MET A 241 9.64 -9.39 -4.66
N LEU A 242 8.80 -10.34 -4.27
CA LEU A 242 7.37 -10.34 -4.54
C LEU A 242 6.57 -10.48 -3.25
N GLU A 243 5.67 -9.54 -2.98
CA GLU A 243 4.62 -9.75 -1.99
C GLU A 243 3.59 -10.74 -2.55
N HIS A 244 2.95 -11.51 -1.67
CA HIS A 244 1.95 -12.52 -2.01
C HIS A 244 0.99 -12.81 -0.84
N GLY A 245 -0.06 -13.55 -1.10
CA GLY A 245 -1.00 -14.02 -0.10
C GLY A 245 -0.36 -14.93 0.96
N TYR A 246 -1.00 -15.02 2.12
CA TYR A 246 -0.49 -15.73 3.31
C TYR A 246 -0.19 -17.22 3.08
N ASP A 247 -0.77 -17.82 2.08
CA ASP A 247 -0.69 -19.25 1.72
C ASP A 247 0.06 -19.53 0.41
N GLN A 248 0.62 -18.48 -0.24
CA GLN A 248 1.22 -18.58 -1.58
C GLN A 248 2.75 -18.71 -1.57
N ALA A 249 3.41 -18.60 -0.41
CA ALA A 249 4.88 -18.56 -0.31
C ALA A 249 5.58 -19.73 -1.03
N ASP A 250 5.15 -20.97 -0.79
CA ASP A 250 5.73 -22.16 -1.39
C ASP A 250 5.53 -22.19 -2.92
N ALA A 251 4.37 -21.75 -3.40
CA ALA A 251 4.07 -21.68 -4.82
C ALA A 251 4.97 -20.64 -5.52
N VAL A 252 5.13 -19.46 -4.93
CA VAL A 252 6.01 -18.41 -5.47
C VAL A 252 7.46 -18.86 -5.46
N ALA A 253 7.95 -19.53 -4.39
CA ALA A 253 9.29 -20.09 -4.32
C ALA A 253 9.53 -21.15 -5.40
N ALA A 254 8.55 -22.01 -5.66
CA ALA A 254 8.62 -23.00 -6.72
C ALA A 254 8.70 -22.37 -8.12
N LEU A 255 7.95 -21.29 -8.36
CA LEU A 255 8.00 -20.53 -9.62
C LEU A 255 9.36 -19.87 -9.83
N LEU A 256 9.91 -19.21 -8.80
CA LEU A 256 11.26 -18.62 -8.85
C LEU A 256 12.33 -19.69 -9.16
N LYS A 257 12.29 -20.82 -8.46
CA LYS A 257 13.21 -21.92 -8.67
C LYS A 257 13.13 -22.49 -10.10
N ALA A 258 11.92 -22.71 -10.59
CA ALA A 258 11.69 -23.21 -11.95
C ALA A 258 12.22 -22.25 -13.03
N ARG A 259 12.19 -20.93 -12.76
CA ARG A 259 12.70 -19.90 -13.68
C ARG A 259 14.22 -19.71 -13.62
N GLY A 260 14.89 -20.35 -12.65
CA GLY A 260 16.36 -20.32 -12.52
C GLY A 260 16.90 -19.37 -11.45
N PHE A 261 16.03 -18.79 -10.62
CA PHE A 261 16.48 -18.01 -9.47
C PHE A 261 17.12 -18.91 -8.40
N SER A 262 18.08 -18.35 -7.71
CA SER A 262 18.83 -18.95 -6.60
C SER A 262 18.65 -18.14 -5.32
N GLN A 263 19.24 -18.58 -4.20
CA GLN A 263 19.16 -17.90 -2.90
C GLN A 263 17.71 -17.53 -2.51
N ILE A 264 16.78 -18.43 -2.84
CA ILE A 264 15.35 -18.20 -2.57
C ILE A 264 15.10 -18.27 -1.08
N ASP A 265 14.44 -17.24 -0.53
CA ASP A 265 14.08 -17.14 0.88
C ASP A 265 12.83 -16.28 1.05
N HIS A 266 12.35 -16.14 2.28
CA HIS A 266 11.11 -15.44 2.62
C HIS A 266 11.34 -14.39 3.70
N ALA A 267 10.61 -13.26 3.61
CA ALA A 267 10.43 -12.34 4.71
C ALA A 267 9.03 -12.49 5.32
N ARG A 268 8.97 -12.26 6.63
CA ARG A 268 7.74 -12.38 7.42
C ARG A 268 7.28 -11.02 7.91
N ASP A 269 5.96 -10.83 7.91
CA ASP A 269 5.34 -9.68 8.54
C ASP A 269 5.46 -9.72 10.10
N ILE A 270 4.99 -8.68 10.76
CA ILE A 270 5.02 -8.56 12.24
C ILE A 270 4.24 -9.70 12.92
N ALA A 271 3.22 -10.25 12.25
CA ALA A 271 2.44 -11.39 12.74
C ALA A 271 3.17 -12.74 12.54
N GLY A 272 4.32 -12.75 11.84
CA GLY A 272 5.09 -13.94 11.54
C GLY A 272 4.65 -14.69 10.30
N THR A 273 3.73 -14.15 9.50
CA THR A 273 3.27 -14.72 8.24
C THR A 273 4.27 -14.42 7.12
N GLN A 274 4.59 -15.41 6.28
CA GLN A 274 5.40 -15.17 5.08
C GLN A 274 4.63 -14.29 4.11
N ARG A 275 5.15 -13.09 3.84
CA ARG A 275 4.53 -12.10 2.95
C ARG A 275 5.32 -11.81 1.72
N VAL A 276 6.63 -11.99 1.78
CA VAL A 276 7.52 -11.70 0.66
C VAL A 276 8.38 -12.90 0.37
N THR A 277 8.40 -13.33 -0.89
CA THR A 277 9.34 -14.33 -1.38
C THR A 277 10.30 -13.68 -2.37
N PHE A 278 11.59 -13.94 -2.23
CA PHE A 278 12.61 -13.32 -3.07
C PHE A 278 13.67 -14.33 -3.52
N GLY A 279 14.36 -13.99 -4.62
CA GLY A 279 15.48 -14.78 -5.15
C GLY A 279 16.42 -13.93 -5.99
N ALA A 280 17.66 -14.40 -6.16
CA ALA A 280 18.69 -13.78 -7.01
C ALA A 280 18.87 -14.54 -8.32
N ILE A 281 19.20 -13.83 -9.41
CA ILE A 281 19.50 -14.45 -10.72
C ILE A 281 21.01 -14.66 -10.90
#